data_ee4b3fe32a2ab312c2a2519df090d299
#
_entry.id   ee4b3fe32a2ab312c2a2519df090d299
#
_cell.length_a   1.000
_cell.length_b   1.000
_cell.length_c   1.000
_cell.angle_alpha   90.00
_cell.angle_beta   90.00
_cell.angle_gamma   90.00
#
_symmetry.space_group_name_H-M   'P 1'
#
loop_
_entity.id
_entity.type
_entity.pdbx_description
1 polymer ?
#
loop_
_entity_poly.entity_id
_entity_poly.type
_entity_poly.pdbx_seq_one_letter_code
_entity_poly.pdbx_strand_id
1 'polypeptide(L)'
;MDDKQKYNAFRVAAASTDGGYTIDTHFGRATDFYIYQFFDGEWIYVEKRTTPPVCQNGGHSRDDMEKRVELFSDCQYVTASRIGAGANALLTQKGIVAMALPGDLIEALNKIYTYNEIQNLF
;
A
#
# COMPACT_ATOMS: atom_id res chain seq x y z
N MET A 1 -13.82 0.69 -24.66
CA MET A 1 -13.33 1.20 -23.39
C MET A 1 -12.53 2.46 -23.59
N ASP A 2 -12.80 3.44 -22.78
CA ASP A 2 -12.07 4.70 -22.83
C ASP A 2 -10.64 4.51 -22.32
N ASP A 3 -9.65 4.97 -23.07
CA ASP A 3 -8.24 4.87 -22.71
C ASP A 3 -7.95 5.56 -21.37
N LYS A 4 -8.71 6.61 -21.04
CA LYS A 4 -8.54 7.32 -19.78
C LYS A 4 -8.78 6.41 -18.57
N GLN A 5 -9.79 5.56 -18.62
CA GLN A 5 -10.08 4.63 -17.54
C GLN A 5 -8.96 3.62 -17.36
N LYS A 6 -8.38 3.16 -18.45
CA LYS A 6 -7.27 2.23 -18.40
C LYS A 6 -6.06 2.83 -17.71
N TYR A 7 -5.75 4.11 -17.97
CA TYR A 7 -4.62 4.80 -17.35
C TYR A 7 -4.90 5.21 -15.91
N ASN A 8 -6.18 5.26 -15.51
CA ASN A 8 -6.54 5.62 -14.14
C ASN A 8 -6.62 4.43 -13.20
N ALA A 9 -6.42 3.22 -13.71
CA ALA A 9 -6.41 2.03 -12.86
C ALA A 9 -5.14 2.01 -12.01
N PHE A 10 -5.31 1.71 -10.72
CA PHE A 10 -4.18 1.64 -9.81
C PHE A 10 -4.47 0.64 -8.69
N ARG A 11 -3.39 0.18 -8.03
CA ARG A 11 -3.47 -0.78 -6.94
C ARG A 11 -2.97 -0.19 -5.65
N VAL A 12 -3.59 -0.63 -4.55
CA VAL A 12 -3.23 -0.25 -3.18
C VAL A 12 -2.99 -1.51 -2.37
N ALA A 13 -1.89 -1.51 -1.60
CA ALA A 13 -1.64 -2.54 -0.60
C ALA A 13 -1.91 -1.95 0.77
N ALA A 14 -2.81 -2.56 1.53
CA ALA A 14 -3.23 -2.06 2.84
C ALA A 14 -2.87 -3.05 3.94
N ALA A 15 -2.10 -2.59 4.93
CA ALA A 15 -1.68 -3.39 6.07
C ALA A 15 -2.81 -3.50 7.09
N SER A 16 -3.18 -4.72 7.48
CA SER A 16 -4.28 -4.93 8.42
C SER A 16 -4.07 -6.23 9.18
N THR A 17 -4.45 -6.24 10.48
CA THR A 17 -4.42 -7.46 11.29
C THR A 17 -5.82 -8.04 11.52
N ASP A 18 -6.87 -7.36 11.08
CA ASP A 18 -8.25 -7.77 11.38
C ASP A 18 -9.04 -8.19 10.15
N GLY A 19 -8.36 -8.66 9.13
CA GLY A 19 -9.02 -9.18 7.94
C GLY A 19 -9.32 -8.13 6.89
N GLY A 20 -8.72 -6.95 6.99
CA GLY A 20 -8.91 -5.90 6.01
C GLY A 20 -10.04 -4.94 6.32
N TYR A 21 -10.47 -4.89 7.58
CA TYR A 21 -11.47 -3.90 7.99
C TYR A 21 -10.82 -2.61 8.46
N THR A 22 -9.68 -2.73 9.15
CA THR A 22 -9.01 -1.60 9.77
C THR A 22 -7.53 -1.60 9.39
N ILE A 23 -6.99 -0.41 9.13
CA ILE A 23 -5.56 -0.23 8.95
C ILE A 23 -4.99 0.04 10.33
N ASP A 24 -4.42 -0.99 10.95
CA ASP A 24 -4.12 -1.00 12.38
C ASP A 24 -2.70 -1.46 12.72
N THR A 25 -1.83 -1.59 11.72
CA THR A 25 -0.49 -2.11 11.97
C THR A 25 0.55 -1.32 11.19
N HIS A 26 1.78 -1.28 11.72
CA HIS A 26 2.90 -0.61 11.08
C HIS A 26 3.37 -1.40 9.86
N PHE A 27 3.86 -0.70 8.85
CA PHE A 27 4.31 -1.33 7.62
C PHE A 27 5.34 -2.43 7.86
N GLY A 28 6.31 -2.19 8.73
CA GLY A 28 7.37 -3.16 9.00
C GLY A 28 6.92 -4.37 9.84
N ARG A 29 5.86 -4.22 10.63
CA ARG A 29 5.36 -5.29 11.50
C ARG A 29 4.25 -6.10 10.86
N ALA A 30 3.61 -5.58 9.84
CA ALA A 30 2.48 -6.24 9.22
C ALA A 30 2.87 -7.57 8.61
N THR A 31 2.01 -8.56 8.77
CA THR A 31 2.18 -9.86 8.14
C THR A 31 1.20 -10.05 6.98
N ASP A 32 0.09 -9.34 6.99
CA ASP A 32 -0.92 -9.43 5.96
C ASP A 32 -1.16 -8.07 5.31
N PHE A 33 -1.15 -8.08 4.00
CA PHE A 33 -1.48 -6.92 3.18
C PHE A 33 -2.60 -7.28 2.23
N TYR A 34 -3.63 -6.45 2.21
CA TYR A 34 -4.81 -6.65 1.38
C TYR A 34 -4.68 -5.77 0.15
N ILE A 35 -4.75 -6.39 -1.03
CA ILE A 35 -4.52 -5.69 -2.30
C ILE A 35 -5.86 -5.36 -2.91
N TYR A 36 -6.06 -4.08 -3.20
CA TYR A 36 -7.25 -3.58 -3.86
C TYR A 36 -6.86 -2.88 -5.15
N GLN A 37 -7.68 -3.05 -6.16
CA GLN A 37 -7.49 -2.35 -7.43
C GLN A 37 -8.67 -1.43 -7.69
N PHE A 38 -8.37 -0.20 -8.04
CA PHE A 38 -9.38 0.74 -8.53
C PHE A 38 -9.41 0.62 -10.04
N PHE A 39 -10.58 0.34 -10.58
CA PHE A 39 -10.76 0.22 -12.02
C PHE A 39 -12.22 0.50 -12.37
N ASP A 40 -12.42 1.33 -13.38
CA ASP A 40 -13.76 1.63 -13.91
C ASP A 40 -14.73 2.11 -12.83
N GLY A 41 -14.24 2.99 -11.96
CA GLY A 41 -15.05 3.61 -10.92
C GLY A 41 -15.30 2.76 -9.68
N GLU A 42 -14.68 1.59 -9.59
CA GLU A 42 -14.93 0.66 -8.51
C GLU A 42 -13.66 0.15 -7.85
N TRP A 43 -13.74 -0.16 -6.55
CA TRP A 43 -12.70 -0.87 -5.83
C TRP A 43 -12.95 -2.36 -5.92
N ILE A 44 -11.93 -3.11 -6.32
CA ILE A 44 -11.99 -4.56 -6.46
C ILE A 44 -10.93 -5.17 -5.55
N TYR A 45 -11.35 -6.07 -4.67
CA TYR A 45 -10.40 -6.82 -3.86
C TYR A 45 -9.68 -7.83 -4.74
N VAL A 46 -8.35 -7.82 -4.72
CA VAL A 46 -7.54 -8.69 -5.57
C VAL A 46 -7.07 -9.92 -4.81
N GLU A 47 -6.33 -9.72 -3.72
CA GLU A 47 -5.73 -10.83 -2.98
C GLU A 47 -5.14 -10.34 -1.66
N LYS A 48 -4.85 -11.29 -0.79
CA LYS A 48 -4.08 -11.05 0.42
C LYS A 48 -2.66 -11.55 0.18
N ARG A 49 -1.66 -10.74 0.51
CA ARG A 49 -0.25 -11.11 0.47
C ARG A 49 0.27 -11.22 1.89
N THR A 50 0.88 -12.35 2.21
CA THR A 50 1.41 -12.63 3.54
C THR A 50 2.93 -12.63 3.48
N THR A 51 3.56 -11.97 4.46
CA THR A 51 5.01 -11.88 4.54
C THR A 51 5.43 -11.81 6.01
N PRO A 52 6.60 -12.37 6.37
CA PRO A 52 7.07 -12.25 7.74
C PRO A 52 7.35 -10.79 8.09
N PRO A 53 7.24 -10.43 9.38
CA PRO A 53 7.58 -9.06 9.81
C PRO A 53 9.08 -8.81 9.59
N VAL A 54 9.42 -7.54 9.39
CA VAL A 54 10.82 -7.15 9.25
C VAL A 54 11.49 -7.22 10.62
N CYS A 55 12.65 -7.89 10.69
CA CYS A 55 13.42 -7.99 11.91
C CYS A 55 14.08 -6.65 12.23
N GLN A 56 13.77 -6.09 13.39
CA GLN A 56 14.28 -4.78 13.77
C GLN A 56 15.61 -4.83 14.51
N ASN A 57 16.01 -6.01 14.99
CA ASN A 57 17.18 -6.18 15.86
C ASN A 57 18.35 -6.85 15.19
N GLY A 58 18.29 -7.07 13.88
CA GLY A 58 19.36 -7.77 13.18
C GLY A 58 20.07 -6.86 12.20
N GLY A 59 21.26 -7.28 11.77
CA GLY A 59 22.02 -6.58 10.76
C GLY A 59 21.43 -6.67 9.36
N HIS A 60 20.28 -7.35 9.22
CA HIS A 60 19.65 -7.60 7.92
C HIS A 60 18.33 -6.85 7.74
N SER A 61 18.01 -5.91 8.63
CA SER A 61 16.72 -5.23 8.58
C SER A 61 16.52 -4.44 7.27
N ARG A 62 17.61 -3.90 6.71
CA ARG A 62 17.52 -3.17 5.44
C ARG A 62 17.21 -4.13 4.29
N ASP A 63 17.89 -5.27 4.24
CA ASP A 63 17.63 -6.28 3.21
C ASP A 63 16.22 -6.82 3.30
N ASP A 64 15.74 -7.06 4.51
CA ASP A 64 14.39 -7.54 4.73
C ASP A 64 13.37 -6.52 4.25
N MET A 65 13.62 -5.24 4.52
CA MET A 65 12.73 -4.16 4.09
C MET A 65 12.74 -4.04 2.56
N GLU A 66 13.89 -4.18 1.92
CA GLU A 66 13.99 -4.15 0.46
C GLU A 66 13.18 -5.28 -0.17
N LYS A 67 13.28 -6.49 0.39
CA LYS A 67 12.48 -7.62 -0.08
C LYS A 67 10.99 -7.38 0.11
N ARG A 68 10.61 -6.81 1.25
CA ARG A 68 9.20 -6.50 1.52
C ARG A 68 8.65 -5.51 0.50
N VAL A 69 9.41 -4.46 0.21
CA VAL A 69 8.99 -3.44 -0.75
C VAL A 69 8.82 -4.04 -2.15
N GLU A 70 9.68 -5.00 -2.52
CA GLU A 70 9.57 -5.68 -3.81
C GLU A 70 8.22 -6.39 -3.99
N LEU A 71 7.62 -6.86 -2.91
CA LEU A 71 6.32 -7.54 -2.98
C LEU A 71 5.20 -6.62 -3.48
N PHE A 72 5.42 -5.33 -3.49
CA PHE A 72 4.40 -4.35 -3.86
C PHE A 72 4.78 -3.55 -5.11
N SER A 73 5.70 -4.10 -5.92
CA SER A 73 6.16 -3.41 -7.13
C SER A 73 5.04 -3.17 -8.16
N ASP A 74 3.96 -3.92 -8.06
CA ASP A 74 2.79 -3.75 -8.92
C ASP A 74 1.74 -2.81 -8.34
N CYS A 75 2.01 -2.22 -7.17
CA CYS A 75 1.10 -1.29 -6.50
C CYS A 75 1.61 0.13 -6.64
N GLN A 76 0.70 1.07 -6.82
CA GLN A 76 1.03 2.50 -6.87
C GLN A 76 1.02 3.13 -5.49
N TYR A 77 0.28 2.54 -4.55
CA TYR A 77 0.13 3.03 -3.18
C TYR A 77 0.28 1.91 -2.18
N VAL A 78 0.85 2.25 -1.03
CA VAL A 78 0.88 1.37 0.14
C VAL A 78 0.39 2.18 1.32
N THR A 79 -0.51 1.61 2.13
CA THR A 79 -0.98 2.26 3.34
C THR A 79 -0.84 1.34 4.55
N ALA A 80 -0.55 1.94 5.69
CA ALA A 80 -0.38 1.29 6.97
C ALA A 80 -0.70 2.31 8.04
N SER A 81 -0.80 1.89 9.30
CA SER A 81 -1.05 2.84 10.37
C SER A 81 0.17 3.75 10.61
N ARG A 82 1.36 3.25 10.30
CA ARG A 82 2.61 4.00 10.39
C ARG A 82 3.61 3.41 9.41
N ILE A 83 4.38 4.30 8.77
CA ILE A 83 5.42 3.90 7.82
C ILE A 83 6.70 4.62 8.21
N GLY A 84 7.73 3.86 8.60
CA GLY A 84 9.00 4.44 9.01
C GLY A 84 9.72 5.12 7.85
N ALA A 85 10.66 6.00 8.20
CA ALA A 85 11.39 6.78 7.20
C ALA A 85 12.17 5.90 6.22
N GLY A 86 12.78 4.81 6.70
CA GLY A 86 13.52 3.90 5.84
C GLY A 86 12.62 3.18 4.83
N ALA A 87 11.47 2.71 5.30
CA ALA A 87 10.51 2.07 4.41
C ALA A 87 9.97 3.08 3.38
N ASN A 88 9.65 4.28 3.83
CA ASN A 88 9.14 5.32 2.94
C ASN A 88 10.15 5.65 1.85
N ALA A 89 11.43 5.74 2.19
CA ALA A 89 12.47 6.02 1.21
C ALA A 89 12.56 4.93 0.14
N LEU A 90 12.50 3.67 0.56
CA LEU A 90 12.57 2.54 -0.38
C LEU A 90 11.34 2.47 -1.27
N LEU A 91 10.15 2.72 -0.71
CA LEU A 91 8.92 2.75 -1.50
C LEU A 91 8.98 3.87 -2.53
N THR A 92 9.42 5.04 -2.11
CA THR A 92 9.54 6.20 -3.00
C THR A 92 10.50 5.93 -4.14
N GLN A 93 11.62 5.27 -3.87
CA GLN A 93 12.59 4.90 -4.92
C GLN A 93 11.97 4.01 -5.99
N LYS A 94 10.97 3.22 -5.63
CA LYS A 94 10.28 2.36 -6.58
C LYS A 94 9.05 3.01 -7.20
N GLY A 95 8.83 4.27 -6.91
CA GLY A 95 7.68 4.99 -7.45
C GLY A 95 6.37 4.67 -6.74
N ILE A 96 6.44 4.10 -5.54
CA ILE A 96 5.26 3.76 -4.74
C ILE A 96 5.02 4.85 -3.70
N VAL A 97 3.81 5.36 -3.67
CA VAL A 97 3.44 6.40 -2.69
C VAL A 97 3.00 5.72 -1.39
N ALA A 98 3.66 6.08 -0.29
CA ALA A 98 3.35 5.54 1.03
C ALA A 98 2.50 6.55 1.80
N MET A 99 1.37 6.09 2.33
CA MET A 99 0.45 6.95 3.08
C MET A 99 0.06 6.29 4.40
N ALA A 100 0.32 6.99 5.51
CA ALA A 100 -0.07 6.50 6.83
C ALA A 100 -1.51 6.93 7.09
N LEU A 101 -2.45 5.98 6.97
CA LEU A 101 -3.88 6.24 7.09
C LEU A 101 -4.53 5.25 8.05
N PRO A 102 -4.24 5.36 9.36
CA PRO A 102 -4.83 4.46 10.35
C PRO A 102 -6.35 4.64 10.42
N GLY A 103 -7.05 3.55 10.70
CA GLY A 103 -8.49 3.56 10.86
C GLY A 103 -9.18 2.72 9.82
N ASP A 104 -10.40 3.11 9.48
CA ASP A 104 -11.23 2.34 8.56
C ASP A 104 -10.59 2.19 7.18
N LEU A 105 -10.56 0.96 6.70
CA LEU A 105 -9.91 0.66 5.43
C LEU A 105 -10.62 1.34 4.25
N ILE A 106 -11.95 1.33 4.24
CA ILE A 106 -12.71 1.95 3.15
C ILE A 106 -12.46 3.45 3.11
N GLU A 107 -12.41 4.10 4.27
CA GLU A 107 -12.11 5.54 4.32
C GLU A 107 -10.69 5.82 3.79
N ALA A 108 -9.74 4.95 4.12
CA ALA A 108 -8.37 5.09 3.62
C ALA A 108 -8.33 4.95 2.09
N LEU A 109 -9.01 3.96 1.54
CA LEU A 109 -9.08 3.79 0.10
C LEU A 109 -9.67 5.03 -0.59
N ASN A 110 -10.70 5.61 0.00
CA ASN A 110 -11.32 6.81 -0.57
C ASN A 110 -10.39 8.02 -0.52
N LYS A 111 -9.59 8.15 0.53
CA LYS A 111 -8.58 9.20 0.61
C LYS A 111 -7.51 9.03 -0.46
N ILE A 112 -7.08 7.79 -0.68
CA ILE A 112 -6.09 7.47 -1.71
C ILE A 112 -6.67 7.78 -3.10
N TYR A 113 -7.93 7.42 -3.32
CA TYR A 113 -8.60 7.73 -4.58
C TYR A 113 -8.59 9.24 -4.83
N THR A 114 -8.96 10.03 -3.82
CA THR A 114 -8.97 11.48 -3.95
C THR A 114 -7.58 12.04 -4.28
N TYR A 115 -6.55 11.53 -3.59
CA TYR A 115 -5.18 11.93 -3.88
C TYR A 115 -4.81 11.59 -5.32
N ASN A 116 -5.16 10.39 -5.77
CA ASN A 116 -4.84 9.95 -7.14
C ASN A 116 -5.52 10.83 -8.18
N GLU A 117 -6.78 11.21 -7.94
CA GLU A 117 -7.51 12.09 -8.85
C GLU A 117 -6.84 13.47 -8.95
N ILE A 118 -6.41 14.02 -7.81
CA ILE A 118 -5.74 15.32 -7.79
C ILE A 118 -4.42 15.25 -8.56
N GLN A 119 -3.66 14.18 -8.40
CA GLN A 119 -2.40 14.02 -9.12
C GLN A 119 -2.61 13.93 -10.64
N ASN A 120 -3.72 13.39 -11.08
CA ASN A 120 -4.01 13.21 -12.48
C ASN A 120 -4.63 14.46 -13.16
N LEU A 121 -4.87 15.52 -12.40
CA LEU A 121 -5.33 16.78 -12.95
C LEU A 121 -4.22 17.58 -13.63
N PHE A 122 -2.96 17.23 -13.38
CA PHE A 122 -1.82 18.01 -13.86
C PHE A 122 -0.92 17.25 -14.83
#